data_5a87245ace7110697ccb4736efa178a0
#
_entry.id   5a87245ace7110697ccb4736efa178a0
#
_cell.length_a   1.000
_cell.length_b   1.000
_cell.length_c   1.000
_cell.angle_alpha   90.00
_cell.angle_beta   90.00
_cell.angle_gamma   90.00
#
_symmetry.space_group_name_H-M   'P 1'
#
loop_
_entity.id
_entity.type
_entity.pdbx_description
1 polymer ?
#
loop_
_entity_poly.entity_id
_entity_poly.type
_entity_poly.pdbx_seq_one_letter_code
_entity_poly.pdbx_strand_id
1 'polypeptide(L)'
;MRDVRGDLVKRQLLADHGIAIGSVRSVVGYLISSDIDPTSIADRVDDVFADPIIEDSITDNLHLENENIFPGDLDMVITVGFKPGVTDNPGKAALDGFRVIFPEAGADARISTYVTYAFTEVPNGIEVEWLSKQLHNALIERAIYSVKGEEIPKIEYVPITPSDYAEPSIIDLEVSDEELLRISEEGLLALNLEEMKAIQAHYRDESVQESREQLGLHKNAPTDVELECLAQTWSEHCKHKIFAANIHHIDTETGEDTKIDSLFKTHIMKPTLDMKEEVNWLLSVFHDNSGVIEWDENWSVCMKAETHNSPSALDPYGGAMTGIVGVNRDILGTGLGARPIANTDVFCFGPPDWKGNLPENLFHPSRVLRGVHAGVRVGGNESGIPTVNGAIVFDDRYIGKPLVYCGTIGLMPRR
;
A
#
# COMPACT_ATOMS: atom_id res chain seq x y z
N MET A 1 3.48 -25.10 22.89
CA MET A 1 2.63 -23.89 22.78
C MET A 1 1.72 -23.98 21.55
N ARG A 2 0.55 -23.36 21.51
CA ARG A 2 -0.34 -23.36 20.32
C ARG A 2 0.12 -22.31 19.33
N ASP A 3 0.41 -22.71 18.09
CA ASP A 3 0.77 -21.79 17.01
C ASP A 3 -0.49 -21.17 16.38
N VAL A 4 -0.86 -19.98 16.84
CA VAL A 4 -2.06 -19.27 16.37
C VAL A 4 -1.94 -18.83 14.92
N ARG A 5 -0.74 -18.43 14.47
CA ARG A 5 -0.46 -17.98 13.10
C ARG A 5 -0.54 -19.15 12.13
N GLY A 6 0.13 -20.26 12.43
CA GLY A 6 0.05 -21.49 11.63
C GLY A 6 -1.38 -22.04 11.54
N ASP A 7 -2.10 -22.08 12.65
CA ASP A 7 -3.53 -22.46 12.67
C ASP A 7 -4.41 -21.53 11.82
N LEU A 8 -4.08 -20.23 11.77
CA LEU A 8 -4.80 -19.27 10.93
C LEU A 8 -4.56 -19.53 9.45
N VAL A 9 -3.30 -19.71 9.04
CA VAL A 9 -2.93 -20.04 7.65
C VAL A 9 -3.64 -21.32 7.21
N LYS A 10 -3.60 -22.37 8.01
CA LYS A 10 -4.30 -23.64 7.74
C LYS A 10 -5.79 -23.42 7.48
N ARG A 11 -6.47 -22.66 8.32
CA ARG A 11 -7.90 -22.35 8.17
C ARG A 11 -8.19 -21.52 6.93
N GLN A 12 -7.33 -20.56 6.59
CA GLN A 12 -7.49 -19.72 5.42
C GLN A 12 -7.34 -20.53 4.12
N LEU A 13 -6.34 -21.39 4.03
CA LEU A 13 -6.14 -22.26 2.86
C LEU A 13 -7.36 -23.20 2.64
N LEU A 14 -7.94 -23.71 3.70
CA LEU A 14 -9.15 -24.52 3.61
C LEU A 14 -10.37 -23.67 3.18
N ALA A 15 -10.57 -22.51 3.79
CA ALA A 15 -11.75 -21.68 3.51
C ALA A 15 -11.73 -21.06 2.11
N ASP A 16 -10.58 -20.52 1.70
CA ASP A 16 -10.44 -19.76 0.46
C ASP A 16 -10.28 -20.71 -0.75
N HIS A 17 -9.49 -21.78 -0.59
CA HIS A 17 -9.07 -22.63 -1.69
C HIS A 17 -9.53 -24.09 -1.58
N GLY A 18 -10.16 -24.48 -0.49
CA GLY A 18 -10.59 -25.87 -0.24
C GLY A 18 -9.44 -26.84 0.03
N ILE A 19 -8.24 -26.31 0.36
CA ILE A 19 -7.03 -27.10 0.56
C ILE A 19 -6.89 -27.45 2.04
N ALA A 20 -7.01 -28.73 2.35
CA ALA A 20 -6.80 -29.27 3.69
C ALA A 20 -5.33 -29.68 3.86
N ILE A 21 -4.61 -29.03 4.76
CA ILE A 21 -3.22 -29.33 5.12
C ILE A 21 -3.19 -29.96 6.52
N GLY A 22 -2.31 -30.90 6.76
CA GLY A 22 -2.18 -31.60 8.05
C GLY A 22 -1.81 -30.63 9.18
N SER A 23 -0.64 -30.01 9.10
CA SER A 23 -0.27 -28.95 10.03
C SER A 23 0.51 -27.82 9.34
N VAL A 24 0.42 -26.64 9.95
CA VAL A 24 1.26 -25.47 9.62
C VAL A 24 1.88 -24.99 10.92
N ARG A 25 3.20 -24.84 10.93
CA ARG A 25 3.94 -24.25 12.01
C ARG A 25 4.56 -22.96 11.53
N SER A 26 4.62 -21.92 12.38
CA SER A 26 5.21 -20.65 12.05
C SER A 26 6.23 -20.18 13.07
N VAL A 27 7.29 -19.55 12.61
CA VAL A 27 8.31 -18.91 13.43
C VAL A 27 8.54 -17.50 12.90
N VAL A 28 8.49 -16.50 13.79
CA VAL A 28 8.94 -15.14 13.49
C VAL A 28 10.43 -15.06 13.77
N GLY A 29 11.19 -14.60 12.82
CA GLY A 29 12.64 -14.47 12.95
C GLY A 29 13.11 -13.03 12.83
N TYR A 30 14.21 -12.73 13.49
CA TYR A 30 14.92 -11.47 13.43
C TYR A 30 16.35 -11.69 12.96
N LEU A 31 16.76 -11.04 11.89
CA LEU A 31 18.15 -10.99 11.44
C LEU A 31 18.80 -9.76 12.04
N ILE A 32 19.77 -9.96 12.89
CA ILE A 32 20.47 -8.89 13.59
C ILE A 32 21.89 -8.76 12.99
N SER A 33 22.21 -7.55 12.52
CA SER A 33 23.56 -7.15 12.11
C SER A 33 24.01 -6.06 13.07
N SER A 34 25.04 -6.35 13.88
CA SER A 34 25.52 -5.47 14.94
C SER A 34 26.95 -5.83 15.31
N ASP A 35 27.67 -4.89 15.91
CA ASP A 35 29.01 -5.10 16.50
C ASP A 35 28.94 -5.71 17.93
N ILE A 36 27.73 -5.93 18.46
CA ILE A 36 27.53 -6.56 19.77
C ILE A 36 27.85 -8.05 19.69
N ASP A 37 28.51 -8.56 20.71
CA ASP A 37 28.84 -9.98 20.80
C ASP A 37 27.56 -10.85 20.75
N PRO A 38 27.46 -11.82 19.83
CA PRO A 38 26.27 -12.66 19.68
C PRO A 38 25.85 -13.38 20.94
N THR A 39 26.77 -13.76 21.82
CA THR A 39 26.46 -14.40 23.10
C THR A 39 25.71 -13.45 24.03
N SER A 40 26.15 -12.19 24.08
CA SER A 40 25.48 -11.16 24.86
C SER A 40 24.04 -10.87 24.35
N ILE A 41 23.84 -10.95 23.03
CA ILE A 41 22.50 -10.82 22.43
C ILE A 41 21.65 -12.03 22.82
N ALA A 42 22.19 -13.23 22.71
CA ALA A 42 21.49 -14.48 23.06
C ALA A 42 21.00 -14.51 24.50
N ASP A 43 21.83 -14.01 25.44
CA ASP A 43 21.47 -13.94 26.87
C ASP A 43 20.35 -12.96 27.19
N ARG A 44 20.05 -12.02 26.28
CA ARG A 44 19.05 -10.95 26.48
C ARG A 44 17.94 -10.96 25.42
N VAL A 45 17.82 -12.05 24.63
CA VAL A 45 16.87 -12.12 23.50
C VAL A 45 15.43 -11.92 23.94
N ASP A 46 15.03 -12.47 25.09
CA ASP A 46 13.67 -12.37 25.60
C ASP A 46 13.30 -10.95 26.09
N ASP A 47 14.29 -10.11 26.35
CA ASP A 47 14.06 -8.72 26.76
C ASP A 47 13.59 -7.83 25.58
N VAL A 48 13.82 -8.24 24.33
CA VAL A 48 13.58 -7.43 23.12
C VAL A 48 12.65 -8.14 22.13
N PHE A 49 12.87 -9.44 21.90
CA PHE A 49 12.37 -10.13 20.70
C PHE A 49 11.26 -11.14 20.98
N ALA A 50 11.01 -11.48 22.23
CA ALA A 50 9.98 -12.45 22.60
C ALA A 50 9.16 -11.99 23.80
N ASP A 51 7.86 -12.31 23.78
CA ASP A 51 7.00 -12.21 24.96
C ASP A 51 7.13 -13.51 25.76
N PRO A 52 7.79 -13.51 26.93
CA PRO A 52 8.09 -14.73 27.69
C PRO A 52 6.83 -15.44 28.23
N ILE A 53 5.65 -14.83 28.10
CA ILE A 53 4.38 -15.44 28.52
C ILE A 53 3.78 -16.29 27.42
N ILE A 54 3.93 -15.88 26.16
CA ILE A 54 3.24 -16.48 25.01
C ILE A 54 4.18 -16.97 23.91
N GLU A 55 5.48 -16.70 24.01
CA GLU A 55 6.49 -17.05 23.01
C GLU A 55 7.66 -17.78 23.65
N ASP A 56 8.24 -18.71 22.91
CA ASP A 56 9.55 -19.33 23.19
C ASP A 56 10.54 -18.78 22.18
N SER A 57 11.76 -18.42 22.63
CA SER A 57 12.81 -17.92 21.77
C SER A 57 13.88 -18.97 21.50
N ILE A 58 14.48 -18.90 20.32
CA ILE A 58 15.68 -19.66 19.95
C ILE A 58 16.65 -18.71 19.29
N THR A 59 17.88 -18.75 19.73
CA THR A 59 19.00 -18.07 19.11
C THR A 59 19.71 -19.03 18.16
N ASP A 60 20.15 -18.51 17.02
CA ASP A 60 20.79 -19.27 15.96
C ASP A 60 19.83 -19.87 14.90
N ASN A 61 20.37 -20.18 13.73
CA ASN A 61 19.65 -20.73 12.58
C ASN A 61 19.18 -22.20 12.77
N LEU A 62 19.32 -22.76 13.95
CA LEU A 62 18.99 -24.15 14.28
C LEU A 62 17.47 -24.39 14.47
N HIS A 63 16.63 -23.36 14.32
CA HIS A 63 15.17 -23.53 14.51
C HIS A 63 14.55 -24.53 13.54
N LEU A 64 15.09 -24.65 12.31
CA LEU A 64 14.58 -25.58 11.30
C LEU A 64 15.02 -27.03 11.56
N GLU A 65 16.07 -27.24 12.32
CA GLU A 65 16.57 -28.54 12.73
C GLU A 65 15.99 -29.00 14.09
N ASN A 66 15.26 -28.10 14.76
CA ASN A 66 14.69 -28.36 16.07
C ASN A 66 13.34 -29.10 15.96
N GLU A 67 13.35 -30.43 16.21
CA GLU A 67 12.17 -31.28 16.16
C GLU A 67 11.04 -30.84 17.12
N ASN A 68 11.33 -30.09 18.16
CA ASN A 68 10.30 -29.55 19.07
C ASN A 68 9.53 -28.38 18.44
N ILE A 69 10.14 -27.66 17.48
CA ILE A 69 9.51 -26.57 16.76
C ILE A 69 8.88 -27.07 15.48
N PHE A 70 9.63 -27.83 14.68
CA PHE A 70 9.19 -28.43 13.44
C PHE A 70 9.27 -29.96 13.53
N PRO A 71 8.26 -30.59 14.13
CA PRO A 71 8.28 -32.04 14.29
C PRO A 71 8.12 -32.77 12.96
N GLY A 72 8.98 -33.74 12.72
CA GLY A 72 8.80 -34.76 11.73
C GLY A 72 9.15 -34.38 10.29
N ASP A 73 8.57 -35.13 9.39
CA ASP A 73 8.74 -35.01 7.93
C ASP A 73 8.05 -33.73 7.41
N LEU A 74 8.81 -32.67 7.15
CA LEU A 74 8.32 -31.46 6.51
C LEU A 74 8.16 -31.71 5.01
N ASP A 75 7.01 -31.37 4.46
CA ASP A 75 6.78 -31.43 3.02
C ASP A 75 7.23 -30.16 2.31
N MET A 76 7.02 -28.99 2.93
CA MET A 76 7.42 -27.70 2.40
C MET A 76 7.80 -26.75 3.52
N VAL A 77 8.78 -25.89 3.24
CA VAL A 77 9.15 -24.76 4.09
C VAL A 77 9.15 -23.50 3.24
N ILE A 78 8.52 -22.44 3.73
CA ILE A 78 8.41 -21.16 3.04
C ILE A 78 8.79 -20.06 4.03
N THR A 79 9.80 -19.28 3.71
CA THR A 79 10.24 -18.14 4.50
C THR A 79 9.94 -16.84 3.75
N VAL A 80 9.21 -15.95 4.38
CA VAL A 80 8.76 -14.67 3.84
C VAL A 80 9.46 -13.54 4.58
N GLY A 81 10.06 -12.61 3.85
CA GLY A 81 10.66 -11.39 4.39
C GLY A 81 10.47 -10.23 3.43
N PHE A 82 10.72 -9.01 3.89
CA PHE A 82 10.58 -7.82 3.05
C PHE A 82 11.61 -7.79 1.92
N LYS A 83 11.24 -7.19 0.81
CA LYS A 83 12.17 -6.88 -0.28
C LYS A 83 13.15 -5.79 0.15
N PRO A 84 14.37 -5.76 -0.42
CA PRO A 84 15.27 -4.62 -0.27
C PRO A 84 14.55 -3.31 -0.62
N GLY A 85 14.71 -2.28 0.22
CA GLY A 85 14.07 -0.97 0.05
C GLY A 85 12.67 -0.81 0.63
N VAL A 86 12.01 -1.88 0.97
CA VAL A 86 10.74 -1.82 1.68
C VAL A 86 10.99 -1.57 3.16
N THR A 87 10.21 -0.67 3.75
CA THR A 87 10.32 -0.37 5.19
C THR A 87 9.82 -1.53 6.03
N ASP A 88 10.72 -2.13 6.79
CA ASP A 88 10.41 -3.14 7.81
C ASP A 88 10.08 -2.44 9.14
N ASN A 89 8.80 -2.13 9.39
CA ASN A 89 8.38 -1.47 10.62
C ASN A 89 8.57 -2.34 11.88
N PRO A 90 8.24 -3.64 11.88
CA PRO A 90 8.60 -4.52 12.99
C PRO A 90 10.11 -4.55 13.27
N GLY A 91 10.94 -4.63 12.23
CA GLY A 91 12.39 -4.58 12.34
C GLY A 91 12.90 -3.26 12.93
N LYS A 92 12.31 -2.13 12.54
CA LYS A 92 12.63 -0.82 13.14
C LYS A 92 12.27 -0.76 14.62
N ALA A 93 11.07 -1.19 14.98
CA ALA A 93 10.63 -1.22 16.38
C ALA A 93 11.54 -2.13 17.23
N ALA A 94 11.91 -3.30 16.68
CA ALA A 94 12.87 -4.20 17.32
C ALA A 94 14.26 -3.56 17.47
N LEU A 95 14.73 -2.81 16.48
CA LEU A 95 16.00 -2.06 16.56
C LEU A 95 15.96 -0.97 17.64
N ASP A 96 14.86 -0.26 17.78
CA ASP A 96 14.70 0.74 18.83
C ASP A 96 14.74 0.08 20.22
N GLY A 97 14.03 -1.03 20.41
CA GLY A 97 14.11 -1.85 21.64
C GLY A 97 15.51 -2.39 21.89
N PHE A 98 16.17 -2.91 20.85
CA PHE A 98 17.53 -3.41 20.93
C PHE A 98 18.52 -2.35 21.42
N ARG A 99 18.44 -1.12 20.92
CA ARG A 99 19.27 0.00 21.34
C ARG A 99 19.02 0.46 22.79
N VAL A 100 17.84 0.22 23.32
CA VAL A 100 17.55 0.46 24.75
C VAL A 100 18.31 -0.55 25.63
N ILE A 101 18.37 -1.81 25.19
CA ILE A 101 19.06 -2.89 25.92
C ILE A 101 20.57 -2.84 25.72
N PHE A 102 21.02 -2.48 24.51
CA PHE A 102 22.41 -2.38 24.08
C PHE A 102 22.72 -0.95 23.61
N PRO A 103 22.89 0.03 24.53
CA PRO A 103 23.15 1.43 24.15
C PRO A 103 24.44 1.62 23.38
N GLU A 104 25.38 0.67 23.47
CA GLU A 104 26.64 0.62 22.74
C GLU A 104 26.49 0.15 21.27
N ALA A 105 25.32 -0.33 20.88
CA ALA A 105 25.06 -0.74 19.49
C ALA A 105 25.31 0.44 18.54
N GLY A 106 26.19 0.24 17.58
CA GLY A 106 26.61 1.28 16.62
C GLY A 106 25.47 1.80 15.77
N ALA A 107 25.69 2.94 15.13
CA ALA A 107 24.73 3.54 14.20
C ALA A 107 24.39 2.60 13.02
N ASP A 108 25.29 1.70 12.69
CA ASP A 108 25.16 0.72 11.62
C ASP A 108 24.40 -0.55 12.00
N ALA A 109 23.99 -0.68 13.28
CA ALA A 109 23.13 -1.79 13.68
C ALA A 109 21.83 -1.81 12.87
N ARG A 110 21.46 -2.99 12.39
CA ARG A 110 20.25 -3.23 11.58
C ARG A 110 19.53 -4.47 12.08
N ILE A 111 18.22 -4.43 12.03
CA ILE A 111 17.36 -5.58 12.29
C ILE A 111 16.32 -5.65 11.17
N SER A 112 16.16 -6.84 10.62
CA SER A 112 15.08 -7.16 9.68
C SER A 112 14.31 -8.37 10.13
N THR A 113 13.04 -8.44 9.75
CA THR A 113 12.12 -9.50 10.16
C THR A 113 11.77 -10.44 9.02
N TYR A 114 11.45 -11.67 9.39
CA TYR A 114 10.92 -12.67 8.47
C TYR A 114 9.97 -13.62 9.21
N VAL A 115 9.16 -14.37 8.45
CA VAL A 115 8.32 -15.43 8.99
C VAL A 115 8.59 -16.70 8.21
N THR A 116 8.93 -17.79 8.91
CA THR A 116 9.05 -19.11 8.32
C THR A 116 7.81 -19.93 8.63
N TYR A 117 7.25 -20.54 7.59
CA TYR A 117 6.12 -21.47 7.65
C TYR A 117 6.61 -22.85 7.24
N ALA A 118 6.33 -23.86 8.06
CA ALA A 118 6.60 -25.26 7.76
C ALA A 118 5.29 -26.06 7.67
N PHE A 119 5.17 -26.87 6.64
CA PHE A 119 3.97 -27.58 6.25
C PHE A 119 4.20 -29.09 6.29
N THR A 120 3.22 -29.81 6.82
CA THR A 120 3.16 -31.28 6.79
C THR A 120 1.86 -31.76 6.19
N GLU A 121 1.86 -32.94 5.58
CA GLU A 121 0.67 -33.54 4.93
C GLU A 121 0.04 -32.60 3.90
N VAL A 122 0.89 -32.01 3.04
CA VAL A 122 0.42 -31.19 1.92
C VAL A 122 -0.18 -32.09 0.83
N PRO A 123 -1.39 -31.83 0.35
CA PRO A 123 -2.00 -32.63 -0.72
C PRO A 123 -1.15 -32.68 -1.99
N ASN A 124 -1.11 -33.82 -2.65
CA ASN A 124 -0.42 -33.97 -3.92
C ASN A 124 -0.92 -32.98 -4.97
N GLY A 125 0.00 -32.41 -5.74
CA GLY A 125 -0.30 -31.46 -6.81
C GLY A 125 -0.34 -29.99 -6.36
N ILE A 126 -0.11 -29.70 -5.10
CA ILE A 126 0.12 -28.32 -4.62
C ILE A 126 1.58 -27.97 -4.85
N GLU A 127 1.82 -26.96 -5.68
CA GLU A 127 3.15 -26.44 -5.95
C GLU A 127 3.57 -25.44 -4.86
N VAL A 128 4.83 -25.51 -4.41
CA VAL A 128 5.35 -24.63 -3.37
C VAL A 128 5.32 -23.15 -3.78
N GLU A 129 5.54 -22.88 -5.05
CA GLU A 129 5.45 -21.52 -5.59
C GLU A 129 4.02 -20.95 -5.48
N TRP A 130 3.00 -21.76 -5.83
CA TRP A 130 1.61 -21.37 -5.66
C TRP A 130 1.29 -21.10 -4.18
N LEU A 131 1.72 -22.01 -3.29
CA LEU A 131 1.49 -21.88 -1.86
C LEU A 131 2.17 -20.62 -1.29
N SER A 132 3.39 -20.33 -1.75
CA SER A 132 4.11 -19.12 -1.31
C SER A 132 3.36 -17.83 -1.65
N LYS A 133 2.74 -17.75 -2.83
CA LYS A 133 1.90 -16.61 -3.26
C LYS A 133 0.67 -16.38 -2.35
N GLN A 134 0.22 -17.42 -1.63
CA GLN A 134 -0.86 -17.26 -0.66
C GLN A 134 -0.38 -16.63 0.67
N LEU A 135 0.92 -16.68 0.95
CA LEU A 135 1.51 -16.26 2.22
C LEU A 135 2.14 -14.87 2.18
N HIS A 136 2.56 -14.40 1.00
CA HIS A 136 3.26 -13.13 0.87
C HIS A 136 2.62 -12.20 -0.15
N ASN A 137 2.97 -10.93 -0.08
CA ASN A 137 2.65 -9.93 -1.08
C ASN A 137 3.88 -9.69 -1.96
N ALA A 138 3.90 -10.21 -3.17
CA ALA A 138 5.04 -10.11 -4.09
C ALA A 138 5.46 -8.68 -4.46
N LEU A 139 4.66 -7.66 -4.16
CA LEU A 139 5.04 -6.26 -4.36
C LEU A 139 6.07 -5.79 -3.33
N ILE A 140 5.88 -6.15 -2.06
CA ILE A 140 6.66 -5.66 -0.92
C ILE A 140 7.48 -6.75 -0.22
N GLU A 141 7.15 -8.02 -0.46
CA GLU A 141 7.78 -9.17 0.18
C GLU A 141 8.43 -10.09 -0.84
N ARG A 142 9.38 -10.88 -0.38
CA ARG A 142 10.01 -11.99 -1.09
C ARG A 142 9.80 -13.28 -0.31
N ALA A 143 9.64 -14.38 -1.02
CA ALA A 143 9.59 -15.69 -0.45
C ALA A 143 10.76 -16.54 -0.95
N ILE A 144 11.38 -17.27 -0.04
CA ILE A 144 12.31 -18.37 -0.36
C ILE A 144 11.68 -19.67 0.16
N TYR A 145 11.85 -20.75 -0.55
CA TYR A 145 11.19 -22.00 -0.20
C TYR A 145 11.99 -23.23 -0.61
N SER A 146 11.67 -24.33 0.02
CA SER A 146 12.16 -25.66 -0.31
C SER A 146 11.07 -26.72 -0.14
N VAL A 147 11.20 -27.82 -0.83
CA VAL A 147 10.35 -29.01 -0.70
C VAL A 147 11.13 -30.15 -0.03
N LYS A 148 10.40 -31.19 0.40
CA LYS A 148 10.97 -32.35 1.06
C LYS A 148 12.16 -32.93 0.29
N GLY A 149 13.28 -33.06 0.97
CA GLY A 149 14.53 -33.59 0.42
C GLY A 149 15.48 -32.54 -0.16
N GLU A 150 15.06 -31.28 -0.20
CA GLU A 150 15.94 -30.16 -0.56
C GLU A 150 16.53 -29.48 0.69
N GLU A 151 17.66 -28.81 0.52
CA GLU A 151 18.23 -27.96 1.57
C GLU A 151 17.31 -26.76 1.81
N ILE A 152 17.04 -26.44 3.08
CA ILE A 152 16.23 -25.28 3.44
C ILE A 152 17.08 -24.02 3.26
N PRO A 153 16.71 -23.13 2.33
CA PRO A 153 17.50 -21.93 2.07
C PRO A 153 17.41 -20.97 3.26
N LYS A 154 18.56 -20.37 3.61
CA LYS A 154 18.63 -19.34 4.65
C LYS A 154 18.19 -18.01 4.06
N ILE A 155 17.36 -17.29 4.81
CA ILE A 155 17.08 -15.90 4.48
C ILE A 155 18.25 -15.04 4.93
N GLU A 156 18.74 -14.22 4.03
CA GLU A 156 19.85 -13.30 4.30
C GLU A 156 19.34 -11.86 4.30
N TYR A 157 19.96 -11.04 5.14
CA TYR A 157 19.76 -9.60 5.03
C TYR A 157 20.41 -9.11 3.73
N VAL A 158 19.61 -8.44 2.90
CA VAL A 158 20.10 -7.79 1.68
C VAL A 158 20.09 -6.29 1.93
N PRO A 159 21.23 -5.68 2.25
CA PRO A 159 21.31 -4.24 2.40
C PRO A 159 21.08 -3.58 1.05
N ILE A 160 20.38 -2.46 1.03
CA ILE A 160 20.45 -1.55 -0.11
C ILE A 160 21.73 -0.76 0.04
N THR A 161 22.63 -0.92 -0.90
CA THR A 161 23.82 -0.09 -1.01
C THR A 161 23.57 1.04 -2.01
N PRO A 162 24.27 2.17 -1.93
CA PRO A 162 24.16 3.22 -2.95
C PRO A 162 24.41 2.72 -4.39
N SER A 163 25.20 1.64 -4.55
CA SER A 163 25.44 1.00 -5.85
C SER A 163 24.25 0.19 -6.38
N ASP A 164 23.24 -0.11 -5.54
CA ASP A 164 22.03 -0.82 -5.96
C ASP A 164 20.95 0.13 -6.51
N TYR A 165 21.14 1.43 -6.35
CA TYR A 165 20.31 2.42 -7.05
C TYR A 165 20.75 2.46 -8.51
N ALA A 166 19.80 2.18 -9.41
CA ALA A 166 20.04 2.37 -10.83
C ALA A 166 20.38 3.85 -11.11
N GLU A 167 21.42 4.08 -11.90
CA GLU A 167 21.69 5.42 -12.43
C GLU A 167 20.49 5.83 -13.29
N PRO A 168 20.03 7.09 -13.20
CA PRO A 168 18.96 7.58 -14.04
C PRO A 168 19.30 7.42 -15.52
N SER A 169 18.40 6.83 -16.27
CA SER A 169 18.57 6.59 -17.73
C SER A 169 18.14 7.81 -18.51
N ILE A 170 18.91 8.20 -19.52
CA ILE A 170 18.51 9.24 -20.46
C ILE A 170 17.51 8.67 -21.46
N ILE A 171 16.36 9.30 -21.61
CA ILE A 171 15.30 8.90 -22.55
C ILE A 171 15.33 9.81 -23.78
N ASP A 172 15.74 9.26 -24.90
CA ASP A 172 15.74 10.01 -26.16
C ASP A 172 14.29 10.23 -26.65
N LEU A 173 13.90 11.49 -26.76
CA LEU A 173 12.58 11.89 -27.28
C LEU A 173 12.65 12.36 -28.74
N GLU A 174 13.83 12.37 -29.40
CA GLU A 174 13.97 12.71 -30.83
C GLU A 174 13.62 11.50 -31.73
N VAL A 175 12.41 11.02 -31.59
CA VAL A 175 11.90 9.80 -32.20
C VAL A 175 10.55 10.03 -32.90
N SER A 176 10.04 9.01 -33.60
CA SER A 176 8.72 9.08 -34.28
C SER A 176 7.54 9.11 -33.27
N ASP A 177 6.36 9.44 -33.79
CA ASP A 177 5.12 9.45 -33.01
C ASP A 177 4.80 8.09 -32.40
N GLU A 178 5.03 7.01 -33.16
CA GLU A 178 4.81 5.64 -32.70
C GLU A 178 5.76 5.28 -31.55
N GLU A 179 7.01 5.73 -31.66
CA GLU A 179 8.02 5.47 -30.65
C GLU A 179 7.77 6.29 -29.37
N LEU A 180 7.27 7.53 -29.47
CA LEU A 180 6.83 8.32 -28.32
C LEU A 180 5.71 7.61 -27.54
N LEU A 181 4.73 7.04 -28.24
CA LEU A 181 3.67 6.25 -27.62
C LEU A 181 4.22 4.97 -26.97
N ARG A 182 5.18 4.30 -27.62
CA ARG A 182 5.82 3.11 -27.05
C ARG A 182 6.58 3.44 -25.76
N ILE A 183 7.33 4.55 -25.73
CA ILE A 183 8.00 5.03 -24.50
C ILE A 183 6.98 5.25 -23.38
N SER A 184 5.85 5.88 -23.69
CA SER A 184 4.79 6.11 -22.70
C SER A 184 4.17 4.81 -22.19
N GLU A 185 3.93 3.84 -23.07
CA GLU A 185 3.33 2.54 -22.73
C GLU A 185 4.29 1.68 -21.91
N GLU A 186 5.54 1.50 -22.38
CA GLU A 186 6.55 0.69 -21.69
C GLU A 186 6.95 1.29 -20.33
N GLY A 187 7.03 2.64 -20.25
CA GLY A 187 7.27 3.37 -19.02
C GLY A 187 6.05 3.48 -18.09
N LEU A 188 4.88 2.97 -18.50
CA LEU A 188 3.61 3.10 -17.74
C LEU A 188 3.25 4.56 -17.40
N LEU A 189 3.63 5.50 -18.26
CA LEU A 189 3.48 6.93 -18.02
C LEU A 189 2.04 7.42 -18.20
N ALA A 190 1.22 6.66 -18.94
CA ALA A 190 -0.17 7.02 -19.28
C ALA A 190 -0.30 8.40 -19.96
N LEU A 191 0.72 8.82 -20.70
CA LEU A 191 0.72 10.04 -21.51
C LEU A 191 0.25 9.73 -22.92
N ASN A 192 -0.62 10.58 -23.47
CA ASN A 192 -1.04 10.48 -24.86
C ASN A 192 -0.02 11.14 -25.82
N LEU A 193 -0.22 11.00 -27.11
CA LEU A 193 0.72 11.50 -28.13
C LEU A 193 0.91 13.02 -28.03
N GLU A 194 -0.15 13.79 -27.79
CA GLU A 194 -0.09 15.24 -27.71
C GLU A 194 0.72 15.69 -26.49
N GLU A 195 0.56 15.00 -25.37
CA GLU A 195 1.34 15.23 -24.15
C GLU A 195 2.81 14.89 -24.36
N MET A 196 3.11 13.74 -24.97
CA MET A 196 4.48 13.35 -25.30
C MET A 196 5.14 14.34 -26.26
N LYS A 197 4.40 14.87 -27.24
CA LYS A 197 4.88 15.93 -28.15
C LYS A 197 5.11 17.26 -27.44
N ALA A 198 4.29 17.59 -26.47
CA ALA A 198 4.50 18.81 -25.67
C ALA A 198 5.78 18.69 -24.84
N ILE A 199 6.05 17.53 -24.25
CA ILE A 199 7.31 17.24 -23.55
C ILE A 199 8.50 17.28 -24.52
N GLN A 200 8.39 16.64 -25.67
CA GLN A 200 9.42 16.69 -26.74
C GLN A 200 9.73 18.13 -27.13
N ALA A 201 8.70 18.96 -27.35
CA ALA A 201 8.86 20.38 -27.71
C ALA A 201 9.55 21.18 -26.58
N HIS A 202 9.25 20.89 -25.32
CA HIS A 202 9.92 21.51 -24.17
C HIS A 202 11.43 21.24 -24.17
N TYR A 203 11.86 20.00 -24.42
CA TYR A 203 13.29 19.66 -24.46
C TYR A 203 14.00 20.17 -25.74
N ARG A 204 13.26 20.60 -26.77
CA ARG A 204 13.78 21.27 -27.96
C ARG A 204 13.96 22.79 -27.80
N ASP A 205 13.35 23.37 -26.77
CA ASP A 205 13.45 24.82 -26.50
C ASP A 205 14.88 25.22 -26.10
N GLU A 206 15.46 26.18 -26.80
CA GLU A 206 16.84 26.62 -26.59
C GLU A 206 17.07 27.13 -25.17
N SER A 207 16.11 27.85 -24.59
CA SER A 207 16.23 28.40 -23.22
C SER A 207 16.23 27.29 -22.15
N VAL A 208 15.47 26.22 -22.38
CA VAL A 208 15.47 25.02 -21.54
C VAL A 208 16.81 24.30 -21.64
N GLN A 209 17.31 24.14 -22.86
CA GLN A 209 18.59 23.49 -23.13
C GLN A 209 19.77 24.23 -22.48
N GLU A 210 19.80 25.56 -22.57
CA GLU A 210 20.81 26.39 -21.91
C GLU A 210 20.74 26.29 -20.38
N SER A 211 19.53 26.33 -19.81
CA SER A 211 19.32 26.17 -18.37
C SER A 211 19.78 24.81 -17.86
N ARG A 212 19.47 23.75 -18.60
CA ARG A 212 19.87 22.37 -18.27
C ARG A 212 21.39 22.21 -18.30
N GLU A 213 22.04 22.77 -19.33
CA GLU A 213 23.49 22.72 -19.46
C GLU A 213 24.19 23.43 -18.27
N GLN A 214 23.65 24.57 -17.81
CA GLN A 214 24.15 25.29 -16.63
C GLN A 214 24.01 24.46 -15.33
N LEU A 215 22.99 23.61 -15.26
CA LEU A 215 22.74 22.70 -14.12
C LEU A 215 23.52 21.38 -14.21
N GLY A 216 24.29 21.17 -15.30
CA GLY A 216 25.01 19.91 -15.52
C GLY A 216 24.11 18.73 -15.90
N LEU A 217 22.89 19.00 -16.35
CA LEU A 217 21.94 17.97 -16.81
C LEU A 217 22.11 17.69 -18.31
N HIS A 218 21.58 16.56 -18.76
CA HIS A 218 21.56 16.26 -20.19
C HIS A 218 20.74 17.31 -20.94
N LYS A 219 21.34 17.89 -22.00
CA LYS A 219 20.82 19.11 -22.66
C LYS A 219 19.46 18.89 -23.32
N ASN A 220 19.32 17.83 -24.13
CA ASN A 220 18.23 17.68 -25.10
C ASN A 220 17.22 16.59 -24.71
N ALA A 221 17.40 15.92 -23.58
CA ALA A 221 16.57 14.77 -23.21
C ALA A 221 16.37 14.69 -21.71
N PRO A 222 15.20 14.23 -21.25
CA PRO A 222 14.96 13.95 -19.84
C PRO A 222 15.70 12.68 -19.39
N THR A 223 15.84 12.56 -18.09
CA THR A 223 16.00 11.24 -17.46
C THR A 223 14.64 10.55 -17.35
N ASP A 224 14.65 9.24 -17.14
CA ASP A 224 13.46 8.46 -16.78
C ASP A 224 12.74 9.04 -15.55
N VAL A 225 13.48 9.47 -14.53
CA VAL A 225 12.94 10.11 -13.32
C VAL A 225 12.23 11.43 -13.64
N GLU A 226 12.83 12.28 -14.49
CA GLU A 226 12.20 13.55 -14.90
C GLU A 226 10.91 13.29 -15.68
N LEU A 227 10.93 12.30 -16.58
CA LEU A 227 9.77 11.94 -17.39
C LEU A 227 8.64 11.37 -16.53
N GLU A 228 8.96 10.53 -15.53
CA GLU A 228 8.01 10.02 -14.55
C GLU A 228 7.40 11.16 -13.73
N CYS A 229 8.20 12.11 -13.24
CA CYS A 229 7.69 13.28 -12.52
C CYS A 229 6.69 14.09 -13.35
N LEU A 230 6.97 14.31 -14.64
CA LEU A 230 6.05 14.99 -15.56
C LEU A 230 4.76 14.19 -15.74
N ALA A 231 4.88 12.88 -15.96
CA ALA A 231 3.74 11.98 -16.12
C ALA A 231 2.84 11.97 -14.89
N GLN A 232 3.42 11.90 -13.70
CA GLN A 232 2.67 11.93 -12.43
C GLN A 232 1.92 13.26 -12.24
N THR A 233 2.57 14.41 -12.51
CA THR A 233 1.92 15.71 -12.39
C THR A 233 0.79 15.91 -13.41
N TRP A 234 0.83 15.24 -14.56
CA TRP A 234 -0.21 15.25 -15.59
C TRP A 234 -1.16 14.07 -15.51
N SER A 235 -1.06 13.25 -14.48
CA SER A 235 -1.93 12.09 -14.29
C SER A 235 -3.38 12.51 -14.01
N GLU A 236 -4.33 11.59 -14.23
CA GLU A 236 -5.73 11.80 -13.83
C GLU A 236 -5.87 12.04 -12.33
N HIS A 237 -4.97 11.46 -11.52
CA HIS A 237 -4.93 11.66 -10.08
C HIS A 237 -4.58 13.12 -9.70
N CYS A 238 -3.53 13.70 -10.30
CA CYS A 238 -3.06 15.04 -9.92
C CYS A 238 -3.77 16.15 -10.70
N LYS A 239 -3.96 15.97 -12.02
CA LYS A 239 -4.53 17.01 -12.91
C LYS A 239 -6.01 16.88 -13.14
N HIS A 240 -6.59 15.70 -12.89
CA HIS A 240 -8.00 15.42 -13.15
C HIS A 240 -8.40 15.72 -14.60
N LYS A 241 -7.65 15.19 -15.57
CA LYS A 241 -7.77 15.52 -17.00
C LYS A 241 -9.20 15.44 -17.52
N ILE A 242 -9.89 14.34 -17.26
CA ILE A 242 -11.29 14.13 -17.73
C ILE A 242 -12.24 15.06 -17.00
N PHE A 243 -12.13 15.18 -15.67
CA PHE A 243 -12.99 16.06 -14.88
C PHE A 243 -12.77 17.54 -15.15
N ALA A 244 -11.56 17.92 -15.61
CA ALA A 244 -11.23 19.30 -15.96
C ALA A 244 -11.32 19.61 -17.47
N ALA A 245 -11.59 18.61 -18.31
CA ALA A 245 -11.59 18.77 -19.76
C ALA A 245 -12.79 19.58 -20.29
N ASN A 246 -12.58 20.19 -21.45
CA ASN A 246 -13.67 20.67 -22.30
C ASN A 246 -14.22 19.47 -23.06
N ILE A 247 -15.47 19.11 -22.79
CA ILE A 247 -16.12 17.94 -23.39
C ILE A 247 -17.17 18.41 -24.38
N HIS A 248 -17.09 17.87 -25.60
CA HIS A 248 -18.13 18.00 -26.60
C HIS A 248 -18.93 16.69 -26.64
N HIS A 249 -20.13 16.70 -26.09
CA HIS A 249 -21.03 15.55 -26.01
C HIS A 249 -22.11 15.65 -27.06
N ILE A 250 -22.22 14.64 -27.88
CA ILE A 250 -23.26 14.50 -28.90
C ILE A 250 -24.03 13.22 -28.61
N ASP A 251 -25.31 13.38 -28.25
CA ASP A 251 -26.24 12.26 -28.10
C ASP A 251 -26.75 11.84 -29.49
N THR A 252 -26.36 10.66 -29.93
CA THR A 252 -26.71 10.15 -31.27
C THR A 252 -28.16 9.68 -31.39
N GLU A 253 -28.85 9.45 -30.27
CA GLU A 253 -30.26 9.04 -30.24
C GLU A 253 -31.20 10.24 -30.26
N THR A 254 -30.87 11.26 -29.47
CA THR A 254 -31.68 12.47 -29.36
C THR A 254 -31.25 13.60 -30.29
N GLY A 255 -30.01 13.58 -30.77
CA GLY A 255 -29.38 14.64 -31.54
C GLY A 255 -28.95 15.83 -30.69
N GLU A 256 -28.97 15.73 -29.37
CA GLU A 256 -28.54 16.80 -28.48
C GLU A 256 -27.01 17.00 -28.58
N ASP A 257 -26.60 18.26 -28.74
CA ASP A 257 -25.20 18.71 -28.85
C ASP A 257 -24.91 19.64 -27.66
N THR A 258 -24.09 19.17 -26.73
CA THR A 258 -23.78 19.87 -25.49
C THR A 258 -22.28 20.05 -25.29
N LYS A 259 -21.85 21.27 -24.97
CA LYS A 259 -20.47 21.57 -24.58
C LYS A 259 -20.38 21.77 -23.08
N ILE A 260 -19.48 21.03 -22.44
CA ILE A 260 -19.27 21.04 -20.99
C ILE A 260 -17.85 21.57 -20.72
N ASP A 261 -17.74 22.72 -20.06
CA ASP A 261 -16.46 23.23 -19.54
C ASP A 261 -16.21 22.63 -18.15
N SER A 262 -15.43 21.57 -18.11
CA SER A 262 -15.12 20.80 -16.90
C SER A 262 -16.35 20.18 -16.21
N LEU A 263 -16.40 18.87 -16.13
CA LEU A 263 -17.42 18.16 -15.37
C LEU A 263 -17.48 18.63 -13.91
N PHE A 264 -16.32 18.81 -13.29
CA PHE A 264 -16.21 19.28 -11.91
C PHE A 264 -16.82 20.67 -11.73
N LYS A 265 -16.41 21.64 -12.57
CA LYS A 265 -16.91 23.01 -12.47
C LYS A 265 -18.42 23.10 -12.74
N THR A 266 -18.88 22.40 -13.78
CA THR A 266 -20.27 22.50 -14.25
C THR A 266 -21.26 21.78 -13.35
N HIS A 267 -20.90 20.56 -12.90
CA HIS A 267 -21.87 19.67 -12.25
C HIS A 267 -21.66 19.49 -10.74
N ILE A 268 -20.51 19.91 -10.20
CA ILE A 268 -20.20 19.80 -8.77
C ILE A 268 -19.98 21.18 -8.15
N MET A 269 -18.99 21.92 -8.64
CA MET A 269 -18.60 23.19 -8.05
C MET A 269 -19.70 24.26 -8.20
N LYS A 270 -20.21 24.46 -9.42
CA LYS A 270 -21.23 25.48 -9.68
C LYS A 270 -22.52 25.26 -8.88
N PRO A 271 -23.17 24.07 -8.88
CA PRO A 271 -24.37 23.84 -8.07
C PRO A 271 -24.12 24.06 -6.56
N THR A 272 -22.93 23.70 -6.06
CA THR A 272 -22.57 23.93 -4.66
C THR A 272 -22.44 25.42 -4.34
N LEU A 273 -21.82 26.20 -5.24
CA LEU A 273 -21.68 27.65 -5.07
C LEU A 273 -23.00 28.37 -5.23
N ASP A 274 -23.88 27.96 -6.18
CA ASP A 274 -25.22 28.47 -6.34
C ASP A 274 -26.02 28.23 -5.04
N MET A 275 -25.96 27.02 -4.47
CA MET A 275 -26.59 26.71 -3.18
C MET A 275 -26.03 27.58 -2.04
N LYS A 276 -24.76 27.93 -2.04
CA LYS A 276 -24.14 28.78 -1.02
C LYS A 276 -24.75 30.16 -0.96
N GLU A 277 -25.31 30.67 -2.06
CA GLU A 277 -26.03 31.95 -2.10
C GLU A 277 -27.39 31.84 -1.43
N GLU A 278 -28.00 30.66 -1.40
CA GLU A 278 -29.35 30.41 -0.85
C GLU A 278 -29.31 30.02 0.63
N VAL A 279 -28.17 29.45 1.11
CA VAL A 279 -28.02 28.95 2.47
C VAL A 279 -26.86 29.65 3.21
N ASN A 280 -27.03 29.84 4.51
CA ASN A 280 -26.06 30.54 5.35
C ASN A 280 -25.13 29.58 6.16
N TRP A 281 -25.43 28.30 6.14
CA TRP A 281 -24.69 27.30 6.90
C TRP A 281 -23.48 26.69 6.18
N LEU A 282 -23.31 26.94 4.87
CA LEU A 282 -22.18 26.47 4.09
C LEU A 282 -20.98 27.43 4.25
N LEU A 283 -20.01 27.08 5.09
CA LEU A 283 -18.92 27.98 5.49
C LEU A 283 -17.72 27.91 4.53
N SER A 284 -17.20 26.72 4.28
CA SER A 284 -16.04 26.52 3.41
C SER A 284 -16.20 25.25 2.57
N VAL A 285 -15.98 25.40 1.25
CA VAL A 285 -15.98 24.30 0.28
C VAL A 285 -14.91 24.56 -0.78
N PHE A 286 -14.20 23.52 -1.21
CA PHE A 286 -13.18 23.54 -2.25
C PHE A 286 -11.93 24.40 -1.97
N HIS A 287 -11.67 24.77 -0.72
CA HIS A 287 -10.56 25.65 -0.33
C HIS A 287 -9.63 25.07 0.75
N ASP A 288 -10.10 24.07 1.49
CA ASP A 288 -9.38 23.51 2.61
C ASP A 288 -9.37 21.97 2.48
N ASN A 289 -8.73 21.28 3.42
CA ASN A 289 -8.64 19.81 3.44
C ASN A 289 -10.00 19.12 3.54
N SER A 290 -11.02 19.82 4.07
CA SER A 290 -12.37 19.29 4.17
C SER A 290 -13.45 20.36 3.91
N GLY A 291 -14.67 19.93 3.62
CA GLY A 291 -15.85 20.80 3.60
C GLY A 291 -16.29 21.14 5.02
N VAL A 292 -16.68 22.41 5.25
CA VAL A 292 -17.09 22.93 6.57
C VAL A 292 -18.47 23.54 6.50
N ILE A 293 -19.33 23.10 7.41
CA ILE A 293 -20.68 23.64 7.60
C ILE A 293 -20.90 24.15 9.03
N GLU A 294 -21.81 25.09 9.19
CA GLU A 294 -22.30 25.50 10.50
C GLU A 294 -23.12 24.39 11.15
N TRP A 295 -22.86 24.10 12.42
CA TRP A 295 -23.66 23.17 13.20
C TRP A 295 -24.60 23.89 14.16
N ASP A 296 -24.06 24.78 14.96
CA ASP A 296 -24.79 25.65 15.89
C ASP A 296 -24.02 26.97 16.14
N GLU A 297 -24.43 27.73 17.13
CA GLU A 297 -23.81 29.02 17.46
C GLU A 297 -22.33 28.92 17.87
N ASN A 298 -21.92 27.77 18.38
CA ASN A 298 -20.58 27.55 18.96
C ASN A 298 -19.69 26.66 18.09
N TRP A 299 -20.29 25.81 17.23
CA TRP A 299 -19.59 24.74 16.55
C TRP A 299 -19.83 24.73 15.04
N SER A 300 -18.78 24.36 14.34
CA SER A 300 -18.81 23.98 12.93
C SER A 300 -18.45 22.49 12.81
N VAL A 301 -19.06 21.82 11.84
CA VAL A 301 -18.75 20.43 11.47
C VAL A 301 -18.02 20.43 10.15
N CYS A 302 -16.99 19.62 10.07
CA CYS A 302 -16.29 19.35 8.82
C CYS A 302 -16.31 17.85 8.49
N MET A 303 -16.21 17.52 7.21
CA MET A 303 -16.16 16.14 6.75
C MET A 303 -15.20 16.00 5.57
N LYS A 304 -14.39 14.95 5.62
CA LYS A 304 -13.56 14.47 4.51
C LYS A 304 -13.87 13.02 4.21
N ALA A 305 -13.85 12.69 2.94
CA ALA A 305 -13.95 11.32 2.46
C ALA A 305 -12.91 11.08 1.35
N GLU A 306 -12.30 9.92 1.38
CA GLU A 306 -11.34 9.46 0.38
C GLU A 306 -11.58 8.01 0.00
N THR A 307 -11.20 7.64 -1.21
CA THR A 307 -11.20 6.24 -1.65
C THR A 307 -9.78 5.76 -1.86
N HIS A 308 -9.42 4.67 -1.20
CA HIS A 308 -8.12 4.01 -1.31
C HIS A 308 -8.21 2.67 -2.03
N ASN A 309 -8.78 2.68 -3.23
CA ASN A 309 -9.14 1.48 -4.00
C ASN A 309 -7.91 0.75 -4.55
N SER A 310 -7.10 1.40 -5.37
CA SER A 310 -5.90 0.81 -5.96
C SER A 310 -4.85 0.42 -4.93
N PRO A 311 -4.51 1.28 -3.95
CA PRO A 311 -3.59 0.89 -2.89
C PRO A 311 -4.07 -0.35 -2.12
N SER A 312 -5.37 -0.45 -1.83
CA SER A 312 -5.95 -1.60 -1.14
C SER A 312 -6.05 -2.86 -2.01
N ALA A 313 -6.11 -2.72 -3.34
CA ALA A 313 -6.01 -3.86 -4.24
C ALA A 313 -4.59 -4.46 -4.24
N LEU A 314 -3.57 -3.60 -4.17
CA LEU A 314 -2.16 -3.97 -4.22
C LEU A 314 -1.61 -4.42 -2.86
N ASP A 315 -1.97 -3.72 -1.81
CA ASP A 315 -1.67 -4.05 -0.40
C ASP A 315 -2.90 -3.78 0.47
N PRO A 316 -3.75 -4.78 0.68
CA PRO A 316 -5.02 -4.60 1.38
C PRO A 316 -4.90 -3.99 2.77
N TYR A 317 -3.87 -4.38 3.53
CA TYR A 317 -3.65 -3.88 4.89
C TYR A 317 -3.10 -2.45 4.88
N GLY A 318 -1.98 -2.21 4.21
CA GLY A 318 -1.32 -0.90 4.19
C GLY A 318 -2.12 0.14 3.43
N GLY A 319 -2.74 -0.24 2.30
CA GLY A 319 -3.60 0.65 1.51
C GLY A 319 -4.82 1.14 2.28
N ALA A 320 -5.50 0.25 3.00
CA ALA A 320 -6.66 0.60 3.82
C ALA A 320 -6.29 1.41 5.08
N MET A 321 -5.17 1.06 5.74
CA MET A 321 -4.63 1.84 6.85
C MET A 321 -4.32 3.27 6.42
N THR A 322 -3.67 3.46 5.27
CA THR A 322 -3.40 4.77 4.70
C THR A 322 -4.69 5.54 4.43
N GLY A 323 -5.74 4.87 3.96
CA GLY A 323 -7.06 5.48 3.72
C GLY A 323 -7.65 6.09 4.99
N ILE A 324 -7.76 5.31 6.07
CA ILE A 324 -8.36 5.81 7.34
C ILE A 324 -7.50 6.89 8.00
N VAL A 325 -6.18 6.72 8.01
CA VAL A 325 -5.27 7.71 8.59
C VAL A 325 -5.25 8.99 7.75
N GLY A 326 -5.37 8.88 6.42
CA GLY A 326 -5.41 10.02 5.50
C GLY A 326 -6.59 10.94 5.79
N VAL A 327 -7.81 10.42 5.88
CA VAL A 327 -9.01 11.23 6.17
C VAL A 327 -9.00 11.82 7.58
N ASN A 328 -8.37 11.12 8.55
CA ASN A 328 -8.19 11.66 9.91
C ASN A 328 -7.24 12.89 9.89
N ARG A 329 -6.17 12.81 9.10
CA ARG A 329 -5.19 13.92 8.94
C ARG A 329 -5.81 15.13 8.27
N ASP A 330 -6.69 14.95 7.30
CA ASP A 330 -7.37 16.07 6.62
C ASP A 330 -8.28 16.84 7.57
N ILE A 331 -8.96 16.15 8.48
CA ILE A 331 -9.74 16.81 9.52
C ILE A 331 -8.81 17.57 10.48
N LEU A 332 -7.72 16.94 10.94
CA LEU A 332 -6.72 17.61 11.80
C LEU A 332 -6.09 18.84 11.14
N GLY A 333 -5.95 18.82 9.81
CA GLY A 333 -5.41 19.92 9.01
C GLY A 333 -6.43 21.00 8.62
N THR A 334 -7.72 20.82 8.89
CA THR A 334 -8.77 21.77 8.50
C THR A 334 -8.77 23.01 9.39
N GLY A 335 -8.67 24.18 8.78
CA GLY A 335 -8.62 25.48 9.46
C GLY A 335 -7.42 25.59 10.40
N LEU A 336 -7.67 25.90 11.68
CA LEU A 336 -6.65 25.91 12.73
C LEU A 336 -6.53 24.57 13.47
N GLY A 337 -7.14 23.55 12.96
CA GLY A 337 -7.20 22.19 13.50
C GLY A 337 -8.58 21.83 14.03
N ALA A 338 -9.31 21.02 13.25
CA ALA A 338 -10.55 20.41 13.71
C ALA A 338 -10.26 19.14 14.51
N ARG A 339 -11.12 18.79 15.46
CA ARG A 339 -11.03 17.56 16.24
C ARG A 339 -11.81 16.45 15.57
N PRO A 340 -11.18 15.37 15.09
CA PRO A 340 -11.91 14.20 14.62
C PRO A 340 -12.78 13.61 15.71
N ILE A 341 -14.02 13.25 15.39
CA ILE A 341 -14.99 12.71 16.35
C ILE A 341 -15.59 11.38 15.95
N ALA A 342 -15.64 11.10 14.64
CA ALA A 342 -16.23 9.88 14.12
C ALA A 342 -15.69 9.53 12.74
N ASN A 343 -15.56 8.23 12.48
CA ASN A 343 -15.33 7.68 11.14
C ASN A 343 -16.60 7.04 10.58
N THR A 344 -16.70 7.01 9.25
CA THR A 344 -17.73 6.29 8.49
C THR A 344 -17.05 5.63 7.30
N ASP A 345 -17.22 4.31 7.14
CA ASP A 345 -16.46 3.54 6.16
C ASP A 345 -17.39 2.70 5.29
N VAL A 346 -17.19 2.73 3.96
CA VAL A 346 -17.95 1.90 3.02
C VAL A 346 -16.99 1.07 2.19
N PHE A 347 -17.18 -0.25 2.22
CA PHE A 347 -16.35 -1.18 1.48
C PHE A 347 -17.19 -1.98 0.49
N CYS A 348 -16.66 -2.15 -0.73
CA CYS A 348 -17.22 -3.07 -1.70
C CYS A 348 -16.13 -4.04 -2.15
N PHE A 349 -16.42 -5.33 -2.08
CA PHE A 349 -15.49 -6.41 -2.42
C PHE A 349 -16.16 -7.41 -3.37
N GLY A 350 -15.33 -8.19 -4.06
CA GLY A 350 -15.80 -9.45 -4.64
C GLY A 350 -16.32 -10.39 -3.53
N PRO A 351 -17.20 -11.36 -3.86
CA PRO A 351 -17.71 -12.32 -2.89
C PRO A 351 -16.59 -13.05 -2.14
N PRO A 352 -16.60 -13.09 -0.80
CA PRO A 352 -15.52 -13.71 -0.03
C PRO A 352 -15.44 -15.23 -0.18
N ASP A 353 -16.50 -15.84 -0.66
CA ASP A 353 -16.61 -17.28 -0.98
C ASP A 353 -16.40 -17.58 -2.48
N TRP A 354 -15.77 -16.67 -3.22
CA TRP A 354 -15.48 -16.81 -4.65
C TRP A 354 -14.79 -18.14 -4.96
N LYS A 355 -15.28 -18.85 -5.96
CA LYS A 355 -14.73 -20.15 -6.41
C LYS A 355 -14.32 -20.14 -7.88
N GLY A 356 -14.51 -19.02 -8.57
CA GLY A 356 -14.09 -18.86 -9.96
C GLY A 356 -12.58 -18.65 -10.09
N ASN A 357 -12.09 -18.72 -11.32
CA ASN A 357 -10.71 -18.34 -11.62
C ASN A 357 -10.51 -16.86 -11.35
N LEU A 358 -9.35 -16.52 -10.81
CA LEU A 358 -8.90 -15.13 -10.67
C LEU A 358 -7.92 -14.82 -11.78
N PRO A 359 -7.96 -13.60 -12.33
CA PRO A 359 -6.86 -13.10 -13.15
C PRO A 359 -5.53 -13.20 -12.43
N GLU A 360 -4.46 -13.32 -13.19
CA GLU A 360 -3.10 -13.36 -12.64
C GLU A 360 -2.82 -12.12 -11.79
N ASN A 361 -2.08 -12.29 -10.70
CA ASN A 361 -1.71 -11.25 -9.75
C ASN A 361 -2.85 -10.60 -8.92
N LEU A 362 -4.05 -11.15 -8.96
CA LEU A 362 -5.12 -10.72 -8.04
C LEU A 362 -5.15 -11.58 -6.77
N PHE A 363 -5.36 -10.93 -5.65
CA PHE A 363 -5.64 -11.63 -4.40
C PHE A 363 -7.07 -12.17 -4.36
N HIS A 364 -7.25 -13.28 -3.66
CA HIS A 364 -8.59 -13.80 -3.40
C HIS A 364 -9.44 -12.75 -2.64
N PRO A 365 -10.73 -12.53 -3.00
CA PRO A 365 -11.57 -11.50 -2.38
C PRO A 365 -11.63 -11.57 -0.85
N SER A 366 -11.65 -12.78 -0.26
CA SER A 366 -11.59 -12.94 1.19
C SER A 366 -10.28 -12.44 1.81
N ARG A 367 -9.14 -12.57 1.09
CA ARG A 367 -7.85 -12.03 1.52
C ARG A 367 -7.87 -10.50 1.50
N VAL A 368 -8.43 -9.90 0.44
CA VAL A 368 -8.61 -8.45 0.34
C VAL A 368 -9.48 -7.93 1.47
N LEU A 369 -10.65 -8.55 1.68
CA LEU A 369 -11.57 -8.20 2.78
C LEU A 369 -10.87 -8.24 4.16
N ARG A 370 -10.14 -9.34 4.45
CA ARG A 370 -9.43 -9.47 5.74
C ARG A 370 -8.34 -8.43 5.92
N GLY A 371 -7.58 -8.15 4.88
CA GLY A 371 -6.52 -7.15 4.91
C GLY A 371 -7.05 -5.74 5.11
N VAL A 372 -8.07 -5.34 4.34
CA VAL A 372 -8.73 -4.04 4.48
C VAL A 372 -9.35 -3.87 5.87
N HIS A 373 -10.11 -4.88 6.34
CA HIS A 373 -10.65 -4.84 7.69
C HIS A 373 -9.58 -4.70 8.76
N ALA A 374 -8.47 -5.43 8.65
CA ALA A 374 -7.37 -5.32 9.60
C ALA A 374 -6.71 -3.94 9.57
N GLY A 375 -6.45 -3.38 8.39
CA GLY A 375 -5.85 -2.05 8.22
C GLY A 375 -6.70 -0.93 8.80
N VAL A 376 -8.00 -0.92 8.49
CA VAL A 376 -8.94 0.08 9.04
C VAL A 376 -9.10 -0.10 10.56
N ARG A 377 -9.20 -1.34 11.04
CA ARG A 377 -9.31 -1.61 12.49
C ARG A 377 -8.08 -1.11 13.26
N VAL A 378 -6.89 -1.37 12.76
CA VAL A 378 -5.64 -0.94 13.43
C VAL A 378 -5.51 0.57 13.37
N GLY A 379 -5.63 1.17 12.18
CA GLY A 379 -5.53 2.63 12.02
C GLY A 379 -6.59 3.40 12.80
N GLY A 380 -7.83 2.88 12.87
CA GLY A 380 -8.90 3.45 13.68
C GLY A 380 -8.65 3.33 15.18
N ASN A 381 -8.21 2.15 15.67
CA ASN A 381 -7.92 1.93 17.09
C ASN A 381 -6.75 2.79 17.57
N GLU A 382 -5.68 2.90 16.79
CA GLU A 382 -4.50 3.72 17.12
C GLU A 382 -4.82 5.21 17.08
N SER A 383 -5.73 5.63 16.21
CA SER A 383 -6.23 7.03 16.16
C SER A 383 -7.19 7.36 17.31
N GLY A 384 -7.82 6.37 17.93
CA GLY A 384 -8.80 6.54 18.98
C GLY A 384 -10.12 7.17 18.52
N ILE A 385 -10.41 7.11 17.21
CA ILE A 385 -11.62 7.68 16.60
C ILE A 385 -12.60 6.54 16.31
N PRO A 386 -13.85 6.58 16.83
CA PRO A 386 -14.81 5.50 16.61
C PRO A 386 -15.38 5.51 15.20
N THR A 387 -15.48 4.36 14.57
CA THR A 387 -16.31 4.16 13.37
C THR A 387 -17.76 3.99 13.82
N VAL A 388 -18.63 4.93 13.45
CA VAL A 388 -20.02 5.01 13.92
C VAL A 388 -21.02 4.37 13.00
N ASN A 389 -20.74 4.32 11.71
CA ASN A 389 -21.56 3.64 10.71
C ASN A 389 -20.75 3.28 9.46
N GLY A 390 -21.39 2.59 8.53
CA GLY A 390 -20.81 2.21 7.24
C GLY A 390 -21.57 1.07 6.60
N ALA A 391 -20.99 0.50 5.56
CA ALA A 391 -21.55 -0.64 4.86
C ALA A 391 -20.46 -1.54 4.28
N ILE A 392 -20.78 -2.82 4.14
CA ILE A 392 -19.98 -3.77 3.35
C ILE A 392 -20.90 -4.37 2.29
N VAL A 393 -20.48 -4.28 1.03
CA VAL A 393 -21.24 -4.77 -0.13
C VAL A 393 -20.37 -5.77 -0.90
N PHE A 394 -20.96 -6.84 -1.37
CA PHE A 394 -20.31 -7.84 -2.18
C PHE A 394 -20.93 -7.91 -3.57
N ASP A 395 -20.08 -7.80 -4.60
CA ASP A 395 -20.49 -7.88 -6.00
C ASP A 395 -19.29 -8.30 -6.85
N ASP A 396 -19.51 -9.15 -7.85
CA ASP A 396 -18.48 -9.70 -8.72
C ASP A 396 -17.64 -8.62 -9.43
N ARG A 397 -18.23 -7.45 -9.67
CA ARG A 397 -17.56 -6.31 -10.30
C ARG A 397 -16.39 -5.76 -9.48
N TYR A 398 -16.33 -6.05 -8.18
CA TYR A 398 -15.24 -5.62 -7.28
C TYR A 398 -14.13 -6.67 -7.09
N ILE A 399 -14.11 -7.75 -7.88
CA ILE A 399 -13.05 -8.76 -7.81
C ILE A 399 -11.70 -8.15 -8.19
N GLY A 400 -11.65 -7.37 -9.28
CA GLY A 400 -10.41 -6.79 -9.77
C GLY A 400 -9.93 -5.58 -8.96
N LYS A 401 -10.87 -4.82 -8.41
CA LYS A 401 -10.57 -3.58 -7.66
C LYS A 401 -11.66 -3.31 -6.63
N PRO A 402 -11.36 -3.37 -5.33
CA PRO A 402 -12.31 -3.06 -4.28
C PRO A 402 -12.65 -1.56 -4.26
N LEU A 403 -13.79 -1.20 -3.67
CA LEU A 403 -14.00 0.13 -3.14
C LEU A 403 -13.61 0.13 -1.67
N VAL A 404 -12.70 0.99 -1.29
CA VAL A 404 -12.32 1.26 0.10
C VAL A 404 -12.51 2.75 0.36
N TYR A 405 -13.70 3.10 0.79
CA TYR A 405 -14.09 4.46 1.13
C TYR A 405 -13.95 4.64 2.63
N CYS A 406 -13.16 5.64 3.03
CA CYS A 406 -13.02 6.07 4.41
C CYS A 406 -13.49 7.52 4.53
N GLY A 407 -14.21 7.84 5.60
CA GLY A 407 -14.68 9.18 5.88
C GLY A 407 -14.46 9.55 7.36
N THR A 408 -14.17 10.82 7.61
CA THR A 408 -14.01 11.35 8.96
C THR A 408 -14.80 12.62 9.14
N ILE A 409 -15.48 12.71 10.27
CA ILE A 409 -16.22 13.88 10.72
C ILE A 409 -15.43 14.56 11.82
N GLY A 410 -15.32 15.87 11.76
CA GLY A 410 -14.65 16.69 12.75
C GLY A 410 -15.51 17.83 13.28
N LEU A 411 -15.16 18.30 14.46
CA LEU A 411 -15.71 19.48 15.10
C LEU A 411 -14.65 20.54 15.31
N MET A 412 -15.03 21.80 15.08
CA MET A 412 -14.17 22.95 15.35
C MET A 412 -15.01 24.09 15.97
N PRO A 413 -14.41 24.89 16.89
CA PRO A 413 -15.09 26.06 17.40
C PRO A 413 -15.43 27.05 16.30
N ARG A 414 -16.64 27.59 16.33
CA ARG A 414 -17.02 28.72 15.48
C ARG A 414 -16.44 30.01 16.07
N ARG A 415 -15.77 30.81 15.23
CA ARG A 415 -15.24 32.11 15.62
C ARG A 415 -16.09 33.22 15.01
#